data_70b3e4be4b5c61eb004a78361fe9e1e8
#
_entry.id   70b3e4be4b5c61eb004a78361fe9e1e8
#
_cell.length_a   1.000
_cell.length_b   1.000
_cell.length_c   1.000
_cell.angle_alpha   90.00
_cell.angle_beta   90.00
_cell.angle_gamma   90.00
#
_symmetry.space_group_name_H-M   'P 1'
#
loop_
_entity.id
_entity.type
_entity.pdbx_description
1 polymer ?
#
loop_
_entity_poly.entity_id
_entity_poly.type
_entity_poly.pdbx_seq_one_letter_code
_entity_poly.pdbx_strand_id
1 'polypeptide(L)'
;TGVQTCALPISGYSGAGATPNDRNDPNKLKNNIIPYSFNNHIHEREVSFHMQREINFMPHVANFFRGILITGNFSLKNQCSSQETRNIFDDFYDEHSFIVIKEEFPSISEVINTPNAMIGGFNIDESKKRLSFCCSIDNLLKGAASQAIQNLNNAMNFDEKLGL
;
A
#
# COMPACT_ATOMS: atom_id res chain seq x y z
N THR A 1 -23.07 3.31 -14.29
CA THR A 1 -21.97 4.12 -13.74
C THR A 1 -21.20 3.27 -12.77
N GLY A 2 -20.12 2.65 -13.26
CA GLY A 2 -19.28 1.77 -12.47
C GLY A 2 -18.57 2.55 -11.36
N VAL A 3 -18.71 2.06 -10.15
CA VAL A 3 -17.96 2.48 -8.99
C VAL A 3 -16.51 2.05 -9.20
N GLN A 4 -15.64 2.98 -9.50
CA GLN A 4 -14.22 2.68 -9.68
C GLN A 4 -13.51 2.64 -8.33
N THR A 5 -12.98 1.47 -8.00
CA THR A 5 -11.96 1.32 -6.97
C THR A 5 -10.59 1.57 -7.61
N CYS A 6 -9.81 2.45 -7.03
CA CYS A 6 -8.55 2.87 -7.62
C CYS A 6 -7.44 2.78 -6.58
N ALA A 7 -6.28 2.25 -6.98
CA ALA A 7 -5.06 2.25 -6.20
C ALA A 7 -3.94 2.92 -6.99
N LEU A 8 -3.33 3.93 -6.41
CA LEU A 8 -2.20 4.67 -6.96
C LEU A 8 -0.96 4.43 -6.09
N PRO A 9 -0.17 3.39 -6.37
CA PRO A 9 1.11 3.20 -5.71
C PRO A 9 2.20 4.07 -6.34
N ILE A 10 2.96 4.74 -5.49
CA ILE A 10 4.21 5.42 -5.84
C ILE A 10 5.33 4.70 -5.11
N SER A 11 6.22 4.05 -5.85
CA SER A 11 7.30 3.24 -5.28
C SER A 11 8.68 3.87 -5.51
N GLY A 12 9.60 3.59 -4.60
CA GLY A 12 11.02 3.80 -4.81
C GLY A 12 11.56 2.89 -5.91
N TYR A 13 12.66 3.31 -6.54
CA TYR A 13 13.23 2.61 -7.70
C TYR A 13 13.85 1.23 -7.37
N SER A 14 14.09 0.91 -6.10
CA SER A 14 14.47 -0.46 -5.70
C SER A 14 13.41 -1.50 -6.05
N GLY A 15 12.15 -1.10 -6.17
CA GLY A 15 11.06 -1.97 -6.60
C GLY A 15 11.09 -2.37 -8.09
N ALA A 16 11.91 -1.68 -8.90
CA ALA A 16 12.07 -2.00 -10.32
C ALA A 16 13.07 -3.15 -10.59
N GLY A 17 13.63 -3.74 -9.53
CA GLY A 17 14.61 -4.82 -9.61
C GLY A 17 16.03 -4.36 -9.88
N ALA A 18 16.98 -5.31 -9.88
CA ALA A 18 18.40 -5.03 -10.06
C ALA A 18 18.82 -4.88 -11.54
N THR A 19 18.06 -5.42 -12.48
CA THR A 19 18.36 -5.31 -13.90
C THR A 19 18.12 -3.89 -14.38
N PRO A 20 19.12 -3.21 -15.02
CA PRO A 20 18.98 -1.86 -15.51
C PRO A 20 17.79 -1.69 -16.46
N ASN A 21 16.96 -0.70 -16.19
CA ASN A 21 15.80 -0.34 -16.99
C ASN A 21 15.41 1.12 -16.68
N ASP A 22 14.45 1.67 -17.44
CA ASP A 22 14.04 3.07 -17.31
C ASP A 22 13.53 3.44 -15.90
N ARG A 23 12.98 2.50 -15.16
CA ARG A 23 12.41 2.72 -13.83
C ARG A 23 13.45 2.69 -12.70
N ASN A 24 14.68 2.28 -12.98
CA ASN A 24 15.81 2.34 -12.03
C ASN A 24 17.02 3.10 -12.58
N ASP A 25 16.88 3.81 -13.71
CA ASP A 25 17.90 4.70 -14.24
C ASP A 25 17.85 6.06 -13.51
N PRO A 26 18.91 6.44 -12.75
CA PRO A 26 18.95 7.70 -12.03
C PRO A 26 18.79 8.94 -12.92
N ASN A 27 19.23 8.87 -14.19
CA ASN A 27 19.12 10.01 -15.12
C ASN A 27 17.66 10.21 -15.55
N LYS A 28 16.90 9.13 -15.76
CA LYS A 28 15.49 9.20 -16.12
C LYS A 28 14.59 9.57 -14.95
N LEU A 29 14.99 9.18 -13.74
CA LEU A 29 14.26 9.47 -12.50
C LEU A 29 14.55 10.86 -11.93
N LYS A 30 15.64 11.52 -12.37
CA LYS A 30 16.00 12.83 -11.85
C LYS A 30 14.87 13.85 -12.07
N ASN A 31 14.33 14.38 -10.96
CA ASN A 31 13.18 15.29 -10.94
C ASN A 31 11.95 14.74 -11.69
N ASN A 32 11.74 13.43 -11.64
CA ASN A 32 10.71 12.76 -12.44
C ASN A 32 9.99 11.67 -11.63
N ILE A 33 8.75 11.38 -12.04
CA ILE A 33 7.95 10.22 -11.65
C ILE A 33 7.52 9.53 -12.93
N ILE A 34 7.80 8.23 -13.04
CA ILE A 34 7.56 7.46 -14.25
C ILE A 34 6.36 6.52 -14.03
N PRO A 35 5.23 6.72 -14.74
CA PRO A 35 4.14 5.76 -14.76
C PRO A 35 4.50 4.51 -15.56
N TYR A 36 3.93 3.36 -15.19
CA TYR A 36 4.14 2.11 -15.94
C TYR A 36 2.97 1.15 -15.79
N SER A 37 2.80 0.25 -16.77
CA SER A 37 1.88 -0.90 -16.70
C SER A 37 0.48 -0.57 -16.18
N PHE A 38 -0.19 0.42 -16.73
CA PHE A 38 -1.56 0.82 -16.36
C PHE A 38 -2.61 -0.25 -16.62
N ASN A 39 -2.29 -1.23 -17.46
CA ASN A 39 -3.18 -2.34 -17.77
C ASN A 39 -2.45 -3.66 -17.51
N ASN A 40 -3.17 -4.62 -16.95
CA ASN A 40 -2.67 -5.98 -16.72
C ASN A 40 -1.47 -6.07 -15.76
N HIS A 41 -1.29 -5.12 -14.84
CA HIS A 41 -0.28 -5.26 -13.81
C HIS A 41 -0.59 -6.51 -12.95
N ILE A 42 0.46 -7.26 -12.55
CA ILE A 42 0.25 -8.49 -11.76
C ILE A 42 -0.52 -8.20 -10.47
N HIS A 43 -0.18 -7.12 -9.77
CA HIS A 43 -0.86 -6.74 -8.52
C HIS A 43 -2.31 -6.28 -8.75
N GLU A 44 -2.64 -5.72 -9.91
CA GLU A 44 -4.02 -5.41 -10.28
C GLU A 44 -4.89 -6.68 -10.27
N ARG A 45 -4.37 -7.75 -10.87
CA ARG A 45 -5.07 -9.05 -10.92
C ARG A 45 -5.15 -9.70 -9.55
N GLU A 46 -4.05 -9.67 -8.77
CA GLU A 46 -4.00 -10.22 -7.42
C GLU A 46 -4.99 -9.52 -6.50
N VAL A 47 -4.97 -8.21 -6.43
CA VAL A 47 -5.86 -7.44 -5.57
C VAL A 47 -7.32 -7.58 -6.03
N SER A 48 -7.57 -7.53 -7.34
CA SER A 48 -8.92 -7.74 -7.87
C SER A 48 -9.48 -9.12 -7.53
N PHE A 49 -8.63 -10.16 -7.58
CA PHE A 49 -9.00 -11.51 -7.19
C PHE A 49 -9.36 -11.59 -5.69
N HIS A 50 -8.53 -11.06 -4.81
CA HIS A 50 -8.78 -11.10 -3.36
C HIS A 50 -9.98 -10.24 -2.95
N MET A 51 -10.17 -9.10 -3.57
CA MET A 51 -11.31 -8.22 -3.30
C MET A 51 -12.60 -8.67 -3.98
N GLN A 52 -12.53 -9.67 -4.87
CA GLN A 52 -13.66 -10.08 -5.75
C GLN A 52 -14.32 -8.87 -6.46
N ARG A 53 -13.48 -7.93 -6.87
CA ARG A 53 -13.88 -6.67 -7.50
C ARG A 53 -12.76 -6.13 -8.35
N GLU A 54 -13.08 -5.63 -9.53
CA GLU A 54 -12.10 -4.92 -10.37
C GLU A 54 -11.60 -3.65 -9.67
N ILE A 55 -10.29 -3.45 -9.72
CA ILE A 55 -9.62 -2.23 -9.29
C ILE A 55 -8.81 -1.66 -10.44
N ASN A 56 -8.71 -0.34 -10.50
CA ASN A 56 -7.76 0.34 -11.37
C ASN A 56 -6.45 0.51 -10.60
N PHE A 57 -5.37 -0.05 -11.12
CA PHE A 57 -4.05 0.01 -10.51
C PHE A 57 -3.13 0.85 -11.38
N MET A 58 -2.69 2.00 -10.86
CA MET A 58 -1.89 2.98 -11.60
C MET A 58 -0.51 3.17 -10.96
N PRO A 59 0.43 2.24 -11.18
CA PRO A 59 1.72 2.29 -10.53
C PRO A 59 2.65 3.32 -11.13
N HIS A 60 3.41 3.97 -10.24
CA HIS A 60 4.46 4.92 -10.56
C HIS A 60 5.74 4.57 -9.82
N VAL A 61 6.88 4.88 -10.40
CA VAL A 61 8.17 4.86 -9.72
C VAL A 61 8.70 6.29 -9.62
N ALA A 62 9.26 6.63 -8.45
CA ALA A 62 9.76 7.97 -8.17
C ALA A 62 11.23 7.94 -7.76
N ASN A 63 11.85 9.13 -7.72
CA ASN A 63 13.28 9.31 -7.45
C ASN A 63 13.59 9.23 -5.94
N PHE A 64 13.29 8.09 -5.34
CA PHE A 64 13.80 7.71 -4.03
C PHE A 64 14.08 6.20 -4.03
N PHE A 65 14.99 5.74 -3.16
CA PHE A 65 15.49 4.37 -3.24
C PHE A 65 14.43 3.35 -2.83
N ARG A 66 13.83 3.48 -1.64
CA ARG A 66 12.95 2.47 -1.06
C ARG A 66 11.70 3.08 -0.42
N GLY A 67 10.67 2.28 -0.31
CA GLY A 67 9.36 2.63 0.23
C GLY A 67 8.30 2.64 -0.86
N ILE A 68 7.06 2.45 -0.45
CA ILE A 68 5.86 2.57 -1.29
C ILE A 68 4.83 3.36 -0.52
N LEU A 69 4.23 4.35 -1.17
CA LEU A 69 3.01 5.00 -0.73
C LEU A 69 1.88 4.63 -1.69
N ILE A 70 0.79 4.12 -1.16
CA ILE A 70 -0.42 3.83 -1.94
C ILE A 70 -1.52 4.79 -1.51
N THR A 71 -2.12 5.48 -2.47
CA THR A 71 -3.38 6.19 -2.27
C THR A 71 -4.52 5.32 -2.78
N GLY A 72 -5.41 4.93 -1.88
CA GLY A 72 -6.60 4.15 -2.18
C GLY A 72 -7.85 5.03 -2.30
N ASN A 73 -8.73 4.67 -3.23
CA ASN A 73 -10.04 5.31 -3.38
C ASN A 73 -11.11 4.24 -3.62
N PHE A 74 -12.12 4.23 -2.77
CA PHE A 74 -13.15 3.20 -2.76
C PHE A 74 -14.54 3.82 -2.64
N SER A 75 -15.50 3.25 -3.33
CA SER A 75 -16.90 3.61 -3.10
C SER A 75 -17.53 2.70 -2.06
N LEU A 76 -18.24 3.32 -1.16
CA LEU A 76 -18.93 2.67 -0.07
C LEU A 76 -20.39 2.30 -0.45
N LYS A 77 -20.86 1.15 -0.01
CA LYS A 77 -22.27 0.76 -0.15
C LYS A 77 -23.16 1.61 0.74
N ASN A 78 -22.73 1.85 1.96
CA ASN A 78 -23.43 2.64 2.96
C ASN A 78 -22.65 3.91 3.29
N GLN A 79 -23.33 4.92 3.81
CA GLN A 79 -22.65 6.09 4.35
C GLN A 79 -21.87 5.69 5.61
N CYS A 80 -20.69 6.27 5.74
CA CYS A 80 -19.82 6.08 6.87
C CYS A 80 -19.01 7.38 7.09
N SER A 81 -18.74 7.74 8.31
CA SER A 81 -17.84 8.86 8.63
C SER A 81 -16.36 8.41 8.60
N SER A 82 -15.45 9.37 8.53
CA SER A 82 -14.00 9.09 8.64
C SER A 82 -13.66 8.43 9.97
N GLN A 83 -14.30 8.86 11.07
CA GLN A 83 -14.09 8.28 12.38
C GLN A 83 -14.60 6.84 12.49
N GLU A 84 -15.79 6.56 11.99
CA GLU A 84 -16.32 5.18 11.94
C GLU A 84 -15.43 4.28 11.07
N THR A 85 -14.97 4.79 9.94
CA THR A 85 -14.02 4.04 9.09
C THR A 85 -12.73 3.73 9.85
N ARG A 86 -12.16 4.72 10.52
CA ARG A 86 -10.97 4.52 11.34
C ARG A 86 -11.19 3.46 12.42
N ASN A 87 -12.27 3.57 13.18
CA ASN A 87 -12.59 2.60 14.23
C ASN A 87 -12.68 1.16 13.68
N ILE A 88 -13.28 0.98 12.49
CA ILE A 88 -13.33 -0.34 11.81
C ILE A 88 -11.92 -0.86 11.53
N PHE A 89 -11.00 -0.01 11.09
CA PHE A 89 -9.62 -0.42 10.83
C PHE A 89 -8.84 -0.67 12.13
N ASP A 90 -9.03 0.17 13.15
CA ASP A 90 -8.43 -0.04 14.49
C ASP A 90 -8.87 -1.39 15.07
N ASP A 91 -10.17 -1.66 15.08
CA ASP A 91 -10.73 -2.93 15.60
C ASP A 91 -10.27 -4.15 14.80
N PHE A 92 -10.22 -4.03 13.46
CA PHE A 92 -9.83 -5.15 12.60
C PHE A 92 -8.34 -5.52 12.73
N TYR A 93 -7.49 -4.52 12.94
CA TYR A 93 -6.03 -4.69 12.99
C TYR A 93 -5.45 -4.68 14.43
N ASP A 94 -6.27 -4.64 15.48
CA ASP A 94 -5.83 -4.54 16.87
C ASP A 94 -4.82 -5.64 17.27
N GLU A 95 -5.03 -6.86 16.79
CA GLU A 95 -4.14 -8.00 17.06
C GLU A 95 -2.97 -8.14 16.05
N HIS A 96 -2.86 -7.26 15.06
CA HIS A 96 -1.85 -7.33 14.00
C HIS A 96 -0.63 -6.48 14.31
N SER A 97 0.43 -7.09 14.84
CA SER A 97 1.61 -6.40 15.38
C SER A 97 2.34 -5.45 14.43
N PHE A 98 2.24 -5.70 13.13
CA PHE A 98 2.95 -4.94 12.10
C PHE A 98 2.04 -4.03 11.27
N ILE A 99 0.80 -3.81 11.74
CA ILE A 99 -0.11 -2.85 11.13
C ILE A 99 -0.33 -1.69 12.10
N VAL A 100 -0.12 -0.47 11.64
CA VAL A 100 -0.28 0.75 12.43
C VAL A 100 -1.34 1.62 11.78
N ILE A 101 -2.42 1.88 12.51
CA ILE A 101 -3.49 2.78 12.05
C ILE A 101 -3.21 4.19 12.56
N LYS A 102 -3.25 5.18 11.66
CA LYS A 102 -2.96 6.58 11.93
C LYS A 102 -4.16 7.48 11.62
N GLU A 103 -4.22 8.62 12.27
CA GLU A 103 -5.16 9.69 11.92
C GLU A 103 -4.65 10.46 10.69
N GLU A 104 -3.36 10.83 10.73
CA GLU A 104 -2.68 11.56 9.67
C GLU A 104 -2.35 10.67 8.48
N PHE A 105 -1.96 11.31 7.38
CA PHE A 105 -1.41 10.58 6.22
C PHE A 105 -0.06 9.94 6.59
N PRO A 106 0.09 8.61 6.43
CA PRO A 106 1.37 7.95 6.66
C PRO A 106 2.40 8.39 5.62
N SER A 107 3.63 8.58 6.05
CA SER A 107 4.75 8.90 5.17
C SER A 107 5.68 7.71 4.94
N ILE A 108 6.40 7.73 3.81
CA ILE A 108 7.41 6.71 3.51
C ILE A 108 8.54 6.73 4.54
N SER A 109 8.94 7.91 5.01
CA SER A 109 10.03 8.06 5.99
C SER A 109 9.76 7.37 7.33
N GLU A 110 8.50 7.19 7.70
CA GLU A 110 8.12 6.54 8.95
C GLU A 110 8.21 5.01 8.89
N VAL A 111 8.15 4.43 7.70
CA VAL A 111 8.16 2.97 7.51
C VAL A 111 9.49 2.42 7.01
N ILE A 112 10.39 3.27 6.50
CA ILE A 112 11.72 2.84 6.05
C ILE A 112 12.49 2.16 7.20
N ASN A 113 13.06 1.00 6.89
CA ASN A 113 13.77 0.11 7.82
C ASN A 113 12.88 -0.48 8.93
N THR A 114 11.58 -0.52 8.75
CA THR A 114 10.65 -1.18 9.67
C THR A 114 9.88 -2.31 8.97
N PRO A 115 9.42 -3.32 9.72
CA PRO A 115 8.52 -4.35 9.19
C PRO A 115 7.05 -3.90 9.15
N ASN A 116 6.77 -2.63 9.39
CA ASN A 116 5.41 -2.13 9.56
C ASN A 116 4.77 -1.73 8.22
N ALA A 117 3.44 -1.85 8.18
CA ALA A 117 2.58 -1.12 7.27
C ALA A 117 1.80 -0.07 8.07
N MET A 118 1.76 1.16 7.59
CA MET A 118 0.98 2.24 8.18
C MET A 118 -0.19 2.59 7.27
N ILE A 119 -1.39 2.67 7.83
CA ILE A 119 -2.62 3.00 7.12
C ILE A 119 -3.25 4.22 7.81
N GLY A 120 -3.67 5.22 7.06
CA GLY A 120 -4.25 6.41 7.67
C GLY A 120 -4.71 7.47 6.68
N GLY A 121 -5.05 8.65 7.20
CA GLY A 121 -5.57 9.75 6.40
C GLY A 121 -6.94 9.45 5.82
N PHE A 122 -7.79 8.77 6.58
CA PHE A 122 -9.14 8.41 6.16
C PHE A 122 -10.00 9.65 5.90
N ASN A 123 -10.46 9.77 4.67
CA ASN A 123 -11.29 10.87 4.23
C ASN A 123 -12.51 10.37 3.47
N ILE A 124 -13.70 10.83 3.87
CA ILE A 124 -14.96 10.46 3.28
C ILE A 124 -15.56 11.66 2.54
N ASP A 125 -15.86 11.48 1.27
CA ASP A 125 -16.74 12.36 0.51
C ASP A 125 -18.20 11.89 0.72
N GLU A 126 -18.87 12.44 1.69
CA GLU A 126 -20.22 12.02 2.09
C GLU A 126 -21.23 12.13 0.95
N SER A 127 -21.09 13.13 0.08
CA SER A 127 -22.01 13.34 -1.05
C SER A 127 -21.91 12.23 -2.09
N LYS A 128 -20.74 11.59 -2.21
CA LYS A 128 -20.44 10.54 -3.20
C LYS A 128 -20.21 9.16 -2.58
N LYS A 129 -20.28 9.04 -1.26
CA LYS A 129 -19.99 7.80 -0.52
C LYS A 129 -18.64 7.22 -0.94
N ARG A 130 -17.59 8.04 -0.93
CA ARG A 130 -16.26 7.67 -1.36
C ARG A 130 -15.29 7.79 -0.21
N LEU A 131 -14.61 6.69 0.09
CA LEU A 131 -13.49 6.64 1.02
C LEU A 131 -12.17 6.81 0.26
N SER A 132 -11.32 7.70 0.74
CA SER A 132 -9.92 7.79 0.35
C SER A 132 -9.03 7.60 1.58
N PHE A 133 -7.91 6.92 1.42
CA PHE A 133 -6.91 6.74 2.46
C PHE A 133 -5.53 6.46 1.86
N CYS A 134 -4.50 6.49 2.67
CA CYS A 134 -3.15 6.14 2.26
C CYS A 134 -2.62 4.95 3.07
N CYS A 135 -1.72 4.20 2.44
CA CYS A 135 -0.94 3.17 3.10
C CYS A 135 0.53 3.32 2.70
N SER A 136 1.44 3.19 3.65
CA SER A 136 2.88 3.18 3.38
C SER A 136 3.54 1.93 3.93
N ILE A 137 4.51 1.40 3.20
CA ILE A 137 5.36 0.27 3.58
C ILE A 137 6.80 0.49 3.12
N ASP A 138 7.73 -0.20 3.77
CA ASP A 138 9.05 -0.44 3.19
C ASP A 138 8.96 -1.61 2.20
N ASN A 139 9.19 -1.35 0.92
CA ASN A 139 9.05 -2.36 -0.13
C ASN A 139 10.10 -3.49 -0.05
N LEU A 140 11.23 -3.27 0.60
CA LEU A 140 12.28 -4.28 0.78
C LEU A 140 12.11 -5.09 2.07
N LEU A 141 11.40 -4.55 3.06
CA LEU A 141 11.07 -5.24 4.32
C LEU A 141 9.63 -5.75 4.32
N LYS A 142 8.65 -4.93 4.68
CA LYS A 142 7.24 -5.35 4.73
C LYS A 142 6.73 -5.83 3.37
N GLY A 143 7.22 -5.23 2.29
CA GLY A 143 6.91 -5.67 0.92
C GLY A 143 7.65 -6.93 0.47
N ALA A 144 8.67 -7.42 1.20
CA ALA A 144 9.50 -8.55 0.79
C ALA A 144 10.05 -9.35 1.99
N ALA A 145 11.22 -8.97 2.52
CA ALA A 145 11.98 -9.82 3.42
C ALA A 145 11.28 -10.07 4.75
N SER A 146 10.83 -9.05 5.44
CA SER A 146 10.15 -9.21 6.73
C SER A 146 8.79 -9.90 6.60
N GLN A 147 8.08 -9.67 5.49
CA GLN A 147 6.82 -10.39 5.23
C GLN A 147 7.07 -11.88 4.98
N ALA A 148 8.16 -12.26 4.31
CA ALA A 148 8.53 -13.66 4.13
C ALA A 148 8.82 -14.34 5.48
N ILE A 149 9.56 -13.67 6.38
CA ILE A 149 9.84 -14.19 7.73
C ILE A 149 8.54 -14.29 8.54
N GLN A 150 7.69 -13.27 8.54
CA GLN A 150 6.39 -13.29 9.22
C GLN A 150 5.51 -14.45 8.72
N ASN A 151 5.45 -14.66 7.40
CA ASN A 151 4.70 -15.78 6.81
C ASN A 151 5.26 -17.14 7.25
N LEU A 152 6.60 -17.28 7.31
CA LEU A 152 7.24 -18.50 7.81
C LEU A 152 6.90 -18.74 9.29
N ASN A 153 7.01 -17.71 10.12
CA ASN A 153 6.68 -17.80 11.54
C ASN A 153 5.24 -18.26 11.74
N ASN A 154 4.28 -17.67 11.03
CA ASN A 154 2.88 -18.06 11.09
C ASN A 154 2.67 -19.50 10.61
N ALA A 155 3.31 -19.92 9.53
CA ALA A 155 3.20 -21.29 9.01
C ALA A 155 3.77 -22.34 9.96
N MET A 156 4.76 -21.96 10.75
CA MET A 156 5.41 -22.85 11.74
C MET A 156 4.81 -22.72 13.16
N ASN A 157 3.76 -21.90 13.33
CA ASN A 157 3.16 -21.55 14.63
C ASN A 157 4.18 -20.95 15.63
N PHE A 158 5.13 -20.18 15.15
CA PHE A 158 6.00 -19.34 15.96
C PHE A 158 5.35 -17.97 16.22
N ASP A 159 5.91 -17.23 17.17
CA ASP A 159 5.56 -15.81 17.34
C ASP A 159 5.87 -15.07 16.01
N GLU A 160 4.89 -14.33 15.49
CA GLU A 160 5.02 -13.64 14.21
C GLU A 160 6.18 -12.63 14.18
N LYS A 161 6.62 -12.16 15.35
CA LYS A 161 7.72 -11.20 15.51
C LYS A 161 9.11 -11.85 15.57
N LEU A 162 9.20 -13.16 15.58
CA LEU A 162 10.46 -13.86 15.77
C LEU A 162 11.46 -13.51 14.65
N GLY A 163 12.57 -12.85 15.01
CA GLY A 163 13.62 -12.45 14.07
C GLY A 163 13.30 -11.20 13.22
N LEU A 164 12.26 -10.43 13.57
CA LEU A 164 11.84 -9.19 12.90
C LEU A 164 12.08 -7.95 13.77
#